data_c97066f5aa7991d9f75d224c69c42a04
#
_entry.id   c97066f5aa7991d9f75d224c69c42a04
#
_cell.length_a   1.000
_cell.length_b   1.000
_cell.length_c   1.000
_cell.angle_alpha   90.00
_cell.angle_beta   90.00
_cell.angle_gamma   90.00
#
_symmetry.space_group_name_H-M   'P 1'
#
loop_
_entity.id
_entity.type
_entity.pdbx_description
1 polymer ?
#
loop_
_entity_poly.entity_id
_entity_poly.type
_entity_poly.pdbx_seq_one_letter_code
_entity_poly.pdbx_strand_id
1 'polypeptide(L)'
;LSDLLNQLQIYYIDLAQPRLGAAAISATDEFFAPLARMLNPEPAVFIPGKYDENGKWMDGWETRRKRGDGYDHAVIQICPGMIHGLDIDTSYFTGNYAPSASVDACYSPTPPDEQTRWTQILSARALQGNSHNAFAIDSRETWNYLRLNIYPDGGVARFRVYGQVRQDLSALTEHHELDLAAMLNGGRALCASDMHYGHISNLIAPGRGINMGDGWETRRRREPGFDWAIIRLAGLGEISRLVLDTAHFKGNYPYECSVYGTLYTGGNENSIAAQSLYWQELLPPQKMAADTEFTFVEELKKIGLVSHIRLNMYPDGGVSRIRAFGQLRVQ
;
A
#
# COMPACT_ATOMS: atom_id res chain seq x y z
N LEU A 1 19.19 1.40 -3.44
CA LEU A 1 17.97 0.76 -3.95
C LEU A 1 18.08 0.62 -5.47
N SER A 2 17.66 -0.51 -6.03
CA SER A 2 17.60 -0.67 -7.49
C SER A 2 16.56 0.27 -8.09
N ASP A 3 16.76 0.71 -9.34
CA ASP A 3 15.77 1.56 -10.03
C ASP A 3 14.38 0.90 -10.04
N LEU A 4 14.33 -0.42 -10.17
CA LEU A 4 13.08 -1.18 -10.13
C LEU A 4 12.37 -1.03 -8.77
N LEU A 5 13.08 -1.21 -7.64
CA LEU A 5 12.47 -1.10 -6.32
C LEU A 5 11.92 0.30 -6.07
N ASN A 6 12.66 1.35 -6.46
CA ASN A 6 12.19 2.73 -6.37
C ASN A 6 10.90 2.94 -7.17
N GLN A 7 10.83 2.41 -8.40
CA GLN A 7 9.61 2.49 -9.22
C GLN A 7 8.44 1.75 -8.57
N LEU A 8 8.68 0.54 -8.03
CA LEU A 8 7.64 -0.24 -7.37
C LEU A 8 7.07 0.52 -6.15
N GLN A 9 7.93 1.12 -5.33
CA GLN A 9 7.53 1.89 -4.16
C GLN A 9 6.78 3.18 -4.50
N ILE A 10 7.13 3.83 -5.62
CA ILE A 10 6.45 5.07 -6.05
C ILE A 10 5.08 4.77 -6.66
N TYR A 11 4.97 3.73 -7.49
CA TYR A 11 3.76 3.52 -8.30
C TYR A 11 2.77 2.51 -7.72
N TYR A 12 3.19 1.68 -6.76
CA TYR A 12 2.37 0.60 -6.23
C TYR A 12 2.37 0.59 -4.71
N ILE A 13 1.37 -0.05 -4.14
CA ILE A 13 1.31 -0.29 -2.70
C ILE A 13 1.81 -1.70 -2.39
N ASP A 14 2.31 -1.89 -1.18
CA ASP A 14 2.63 -3.22 -0.67
C ASP A 14 1.35 -3.93 -0.23
N LEU A 15 0.89 -4.93 -1.00
CA LEU A 15 -0.29 -5.75 -0.74
C LEU A 15 -0.10 -6.71 0.44
N ALA A 16 1.16 -6.93 0.88
CA ALA A 16 1.50 -7.80 2.00
C ALA A 16 1.48 -7.07 3.36
N GLN A 17 0.97 -5.84 3.43
CA GLN A 17 0.86 -5.11 4.70
C GLN A 17 -0.27 -5.65 5.57
N PRO A 18 -0.04 -5.90 6.86
CA PRO A 18 -1.08 -6.33 7.81
C PRO A 18 -2.28 -5.37 7.87
N ARG A 19 -2.06 -4.05 7.73
CA ARG A 19 -3.14 -3.06 7.69
C ARG A 19 -4.10 -3.24 6.50
N LEU A 20 -3.68 -3.95 5.45
CA LEU A 20 -4.51 -4.30 4.29
C LEU A 20 -5.11 -5.71 4.40
N GLY A 21 -4.99 -6.36 5.57
CA GLY A 21 -5.49 -7.71 5.81
C GLY A 21 -4.50 -8.82 5.47
N ALA A 22 -3.24 -8.48 5.19
CA ALA A 22 -2.23 -9.51 4.99
C ALA A 22 -1.90 -10.25 6.28
N ALA A 23 -1.66 -11.55 6.17
CA ALA A 23 -1.38 -12.41 7.32
C ALA A 23 -0.41 -13.55 6.96
N ALA A 24 0.39 -13.93 7.94
CA ALA A 24 1.16 -15.16 7.92
C ALA A 24 0.20 -16.34 8.12
N ILE A 25 0.19 -17.31 7.19
CA ILE A 25 -0.71 -18.45 7.22
C ILE A 25 0.00 -19.70 7.74
N SER A 26 1.13 -20.07 7.13
CA SER A 26 1.91 -21.24 7.52
C SER A 26 3.34 -21.16 6.98
N ALA A 27 4.24 -21.84 7.66
CA ALA A 27 5.60 -22.08 7.19
C ALA A 27 6.02 -23.53 7.49
N THR A 28 6.94 -24.05 6.71
CA THR A 28 7.52 -25.40 6.95
C THR A 28 8.40 -25.44 8.18
N ASP A 29 9.04 -24.33 8.53
CA ASP A 29 9.90 -24.19 9.70
C ASP A 29 9.94 -22.72 10.14
N GLU A 30 9.88 -22.46 11.45
CA GLU A 30 9.94 -21.14 12.08
C GLU A 30 10.88 -21.16 13.31
N PHE A 31 11.81 -22.09 13.35
CA PHE A 31 12.58 -22.36 14.56
C PHE A 31 13.39 -21.16 15.05
N PHE A 32 14.10 -20.46 14.15
CA PHE A 32 14.92 -19.32 14.55
C PHE A 32 14.12 -18.01 14.58
N ALA A 33 13.15 -17.82 13.70
CA ALA A 33 12.34 -16.62 13.69
C ALA A 33 10.97 -16.85 13.04
N PRO A 34 9.88 -16.35 13.66
CA PRO A 34 8.52 -16.59 13.20
C PRO A 34 8.20 -15.87 11.90
N LEU A 35 7.38 -16.49 11.05
CA LEU A 35 6.94 -16.00 9.77
C LEU A 35 6.33 -14.59 9.84
N ALA A 36 5.55 -14.31 10.87
CA ALA A 36 4.87 -13.04 11.04
C ALA A 36 5.80 -11.82 11.03
N ARG A 37 7.06 -11.97 11.48
CA ARG A 37 8.06 -10.88 11.44
C ARG A 37 8.38 -10.42 10.01
N MET A 38 8.31 -11.32 9.04
CA MET A 38 8.57 -11.00 7.63
C MET A 38 7.56 -9.99 7.05
N LEU A 39 6.36 -9.92 7.63
CA LEU A 39 5.30 -9.00 7.20
C LEU A 39 5.27 -7.67 7.99
N ASN A 40 6.22 -7.45 8.90
CA ASN A 40 6.30 -6.19 9.63
C ASN A 40 6.39 -5.01 8.63
N PRO A 41 5.54 -3.97 8.72
CA PRO A 41 5.55 -2.83 7.81
C PRO A 41 6.84 -2.00 7.89
N GLU A 42 7.46 -1.92 9.06
CA GLU A 42 8.69 -1.16 9.24
C GLU A 42 9.90 -1.81 8.55
N PRO A 43 10.90 -1.03 8.15
CA PRO A 43 12.17 -1.58 7.69
C PRO A 43 12.75 -2.57 8.70
N ALA A 44 13.49 -3.56 8.21
CA ALA A 44 14.15 -4.52 9.09
C ALA A 44 15.19 -3.80 9.97
N VAL A 45 15.35 -4.27 11.20
CA VAL A 45 16.32 -3.73 12.16
C VAL A 45 17.26 -4.82 12.66
N PHE A 46 18.46 -4.43 13.01
CA PHE A 46 19.43 -5.30 13.69
C PHE A 46 19.72 -4.74 15.07
N ILE A 47 19.56 -5.58 16.09
CA ILE A 47 19.81 -5.21 17.49
C ILE A 47 21.03 -6.01 17.98
N PRO A 48 22.22 -5.38 18.10
CA PRO A 48 23.40 -6.06 18.58
C PRO A 48 23.19 -6.68 19.98
N GLY A 49 23.64 -7.93 20.16
CA GLY A 49 23.55 -8.61 21.45
C GLY A 49 22.17 -9.09 21.86
N LYS A 50 21.14 -8.93 21.02
CA LYS A 50 19.84 -9.50 21.29
C LYS A 50 19.77 -10.96 20.86
N TYR A 51 19.28 -11.80 21.79
CA TYR A 51 19.04 -13.22 21.57
C TYR A 51 17.63 -13.58 22.02
N ASP A 52 17.07 -14.61 21.46
CA ASP A 52 15.88 -15.31 21.92
C ASP A 52 16.19 -16.76 22.27
N GLU A 53 15.17 -17.58 22.53
CA GLU A 53 15.32 -18.95 23.01
C GLU A 53 16.12 -19.85 22.06
N ASN A 54 16.10 -19.57 20.76
CA ASN A 54 16.67 -20.42 19.73
C ASN A 54 17.97 -19.85 19.13
N GLY A 55 18.44 -18.70 19.60
CA GLY A 55 19.71 -18.13 19.16
C GLY A 55 19.70 -16.63 18.99
N LYS A 56 20.52 -16.13 18.05
CA LYS A 56 20.60 -14.72 17.75
C LYS A 56 19.27 -14.21 17.18
N TRP A 57 18.70 -13.17 17.78
CA TRP A 57 17.46 -12.58 17.30
C TRP A 57 17.65 -11.93 15.92
N MET A 58 16.82 -12.31 14.98
CA MET A 58 16.75 -11.73 13.64
C MET A 58 15.35 -11.16 13.38
N ASP A 59 15.31 -10.01 12.70
CA ASP A 59 14.07 -9.35 12.36
C ASP A 59 13.57 -9.80 10.98
N GLY A 60 12.97 -10.99 10.98
CA GLY A 60 12.44 -11.63 9.78
C GLY A 60 11.97 -13.04 10.08
N TRP A 61 11.70 -13.81 9.04
CA TRP A 61 11.46 -15.25 9.08
C TRP A 61 12.77 -16.00 8.86
N GLU A 62 13.07 -17.01 9.68
CA GLU A 62 14.30 -17.80 9.55
C GLU A 62 14.05 -19.26 9.93
N THR A 63 14.44 -20.16 9.01
CA THR A 63 14.34 -21.61 9.15
C THR A 63 15.65 -22.22 9.63
N ARG A 64 15.58 -23.45 10.15
CA ARG A 64 16.78 -24.26 10.46
C ARG A 64 17.50 -24.63 9.16
N ARG A 65 18.81 -24.86 9.28
CA ARG A 65 19.59 -25.43 8.20
C ARG A 65 19.07 -26.82 7.83
N LYS A 66 18.61 -26.96 6.59
CA LYS A 66 18.12 -28.22 6.06
C LYS A 66 19.29 -29.18 5.82
N ARG A 67 19.20 -30.38 6.41
CA ARG A 67 20.24 -31.41 6.32
C ARG A 67 19.86 -32.57 5.40
N GLY A 68 18.72 -32.54 4.77
CA GLY A 68 18.21 -33.53 3.82
C GLY A 68 17.69 -32.82 2.55
N ASP A 69 17.13 -33.61 1.66
CA ASP A 69 16.51 -33.12 0.45
C ASP A 69 15.28 -32.24 0.75
N GLY A 70 14.95 -31.38 -0.21
CA GLY A 70 13.78 -30.50 -0.14
C GLY A 70 14.15 -29.04 0.09
N TYR A 71 13.13 -28.24 0.35
CA TYR A 71 13.23 -26.79 0.55
C TYR A 71 12.18 -26.32 1.56
N ASP A 72 12.35 -25.11 2.07
CA ASP A 72 11.38 -24.51 2.95
C ASP A 72 10.47 -23.54 2.19
N HIS A 73 9.26 -23.39 2.69
CA HIS A 73 8.31 -22.44 2.13
C HIS A 73 7.42 -21.81 3.20
N ALA A 74 6.91 -20.65 2.88
CA ALA A 74 5.94 -19.91 3.67
C ALA A 74 4.73 -19.54 2.82
N VAL A 75 3.54 -19.65 3.39
CA VAL A 75 2.30 -19.19 2.78
C VAL A 75 1.82 -17.94 3.51
N ILE A 76 1.56 -16.90 2.75
CA ILE A 76 0.98 -15.65 3.24
C ILE A 76 -0.32 -15.33 2.50
N GLN A 77 -1.25 -14.73 3.22
CA GLN A 77 -2.39 -14.02 2.64
C GLN A 77 -1.98 -12.59 2.33
N ILE A 78 -2.42 -12.07 1.21
CA ILE A 78 -2.24 -10.66 0.83
C ILE A 78 -3.60 -10.01 0.56
N CYS A 79 -3.63 -8.68 0.55
CA CYS A 79 -4.77 -7.95 -0.01
C CYS A 79 -4.98 -8.39 -1.46
N PRO A 80 -6.22 -8.79 -1.86
CA PRO A 80 -6.48 -9.21 -3.23
C PRO A 80 -6.03 -8.16 -4.23
N GLY A 81 -5.19 -8.55 -5.18
CA GLY A 81 -4.64 -7.57 -6.11
C GLY A 81 -3.86 -8.15 -7.28
N MET A 82 -3.60 -7.27 -8.25
CA MET A 82 -2.71 -7.54 -9.37
C MET A 82 -1.29 -7.16 -8.97
N ILE A 83 -0.37 -8.13 -9.06
CA ILE A 83 1.02 -7.97 -8.61
C ILE A 83 1.87 -7.46 -9.77
N HIS A 84 2.66 -6.42 -9.51
CA HIS A 84 3.61 -5.83 -10.47
C HIS A 84 5.06 -6.06 -10.10
N GLY A 85 5.33 -6.35 -8.84
CA GLY A 85 6.69 -6.66 -8.40
C GLY A 85 6.76 -7.19 -6.99
N LEU A 86 7.89 -7.79 -6.68
CA LEU A 86 8.21 -8.37 -5.38
C LEU A 86 9.54 -7.81 -4.90
N ASP A 87 9.69 -7.67 -3.59
CA ASP A 87 10.99 -7.46 -2.94
C ASP A 87 11.18 -8.52 -1.87
N ILE A 88 12.16 -9.40 -2.08
CA ILE A 88 12.61 -10.38 -1.12
C ILE A 88 13.82 -9.78 -0.40
N ASP A 89 13.55 -9.09 0.70
CA ASP A 89 14.56 -8.38 1.47
C ASP A 89 15.28 -9.34 2.42
N THR A 90 16.58 -9.42 2.31
CA THR A 90 17.48 -10.22 3.16
C THR A 90 18.32 -9.34 4.09
N SER A 91 17.91 -8.10 4.36
CA SER A 91 18.63 -7.18 5.23
C SER A 91 19.05 -7.83 6.53
N TYR A 92 20.33 -7.65 6.89
CA TYR A 92 21.00 -8.23 8.05
C TYR A 92 21.21 -9.76 8.04
N PHE A 93 20.65 -10.50 7.10
CA PHE A 93 20.97 -11.90 6.87
C PHE A 93 22.19 -11.99 5.94
N THR A 94 23.40 -12.06 6.52
CA THR A 94 24.65 -12.01 5.77
C THR A 94 25.17 -13.38 5.34
N GLY A 95 25.00 -14.40 6.17
CA GLY A 95 25.45 -15.77 5.91
C GLY A 95 24.34 -16.83 6.02
N ASN A 96 23.21 -16.43 6.56
CA ASN A 96 22.04 -17.25 6.83
C ASN A 96 20.82 -16.83 5.99
N TYR A 97 21.01 -16.05 4.93
CA TYR A 97 19.96 -15.73 3.96
C TYR A 97 19.65 -16.94 3.07
N ALA A 98 18.46 -16.95 2.48
CA ALA A 98 18.10 -17.96 1.49
C ALA A 98 18.88 -17.74 0.18
N PRO A 99 19.67 -18.71 -0.31
CA PRO A 99 20.49 -18.54 -1.52
C PRO A 99 19.67 -18.27 -2.79
N SER A 100 18.46 -18.82 -2.86
CA SER A 100 17.52 -18.55 -3.96
C SER A 100 16.08 -18.72 -3.49
N ALA A 101 15.17 -18.11 -4.25
CA ALA A 101 13.74 -18.20 -3.98
C ALA A 101 12.91 -18.22 -5.26
N SER A 102 11.70 -18.79 -5.17
CA SER A 102 10.64 -18.66 -6.16
C SER A 102 9.32 -18.28 -5.49
N VAL A 103 8.36 -17.80 -6.26
CA VAL A 103 7.06 -17.44 -5.71
C VAL A 103 5.95 -18.02 -6.56
N ASP A 104 5.03 -18.70 -5.88
CA ASP A 104 3.79 -19.18 -6.46
C ASP A 104 2.63 -18.34 -5.90
N ALA A 105 1.55 -18.21 -6.67
CA ALA A 105 0.35 -17.47 -6.31
C ALA A 105 -0.90 -18.29 -6.56
N CYS A 106 -1.95 -18.02 -5.79
CA CYS A 106 -3.29 -18.50 -6.08
C CYS A 106 -4.35 -17.48 -5.67
N TYR A 107 -5.54 -17.62 -6.22
CA TYR A 107 -6.73 -16.93 -5.74
C TYR A 107 -7.67 -17.96 -5.14
N SER A 108 -8.01 -17.80 -3.87
CA SER A 108 -8.88 -18.74 -3.15
C SER A 108 -9.75 -17.98 -2.14
N PRO A 109 -11.04 -18.33 -2.00
CA PRO A 109 -11.90 -17.75 -0.96
C PRO A 109 -11.57 -18.24 0.45
N THR A 110 -10.83 -19.35 0.56
CA THR A 110 -10.40 -19.97 1.82
C THR A 110 -8.88 -20.15 1.82
N PRO A 111 -8.25 -20.30 3.00
CA PRO A 111 -6.83 -20.61 3.07
C PRO A 111 -6.45 -21.81 2.20
N PRO A 112 -5.30 -21.72 1.49
CA PRO A 112 -4.85 -22.82 0.63
C PRO A 112 -4.60 -24.11 1.41
N ASP A 113 -4.90 -25.22 0.74
CA ASP A 113 -4.71 -26.59 1.22
C ASP A 113 -3.86 -27.42 0.24
N GLU A 114 -3.77 -28.73 0.46
CA GLU A 114 -3.01 -29.66 -0.38
C GLU A 114 -3.55 -29.78 -1.81
N GLN A 115 -4.84 -29.46 -2.03
CA GLN A 115 -5.49 -29.52 -3.34
C GLN A 115 -5.38 -28.21 -4.11
N THR A 116 -4.87 -27.14 -3.47
CA THR A 116 -4.75 -25.82 -4.07
C THR A 116 -3.80 -25.85 -5.27
N ARG A 117 -4.29 -25.37 -6.40
CA ARG A 117 -3.47 -25.17 -7.60
C ARG A 117 -2.73 -23.86 -7.52
N TRP A 118 -1.43 -23.95 -7.49
CA TRP A 118 -0.52 -22.82 -7.48
C TRP A 118 -0.03 -22.47 -8.88
N THR A 119 0.04 -21.19 -9.19
CA THR A 119 0.65 -20.67 -10.41
C THR A 119 1.98 -20.02 -10.06
N GLN A 120 3.06 -20.44 -10.69
CA GLN A 120 4.35 -19.81 -10.48
C GLN A 120 4.39 -18.43 -11.14
N ILE A 121 4.57 -17.39 -10.34
CA ILE A 121 4.67 -15.99 -10.80
C ILE A 121 6.12 -15.48 -10.81
N LEU A 122 7.01 -16.11 -10.06
CA LEU A 122 8.46 -15.89 -10.10
C LEU A 122 9.17 -17.24 -10.10
N SER A 123 9.87 -17.56 -11.18
CA SER A 123 10.76 -18.72 -11.23
C SER A 123 11.93 -18.55 -10.26
N ALA A 124 12.60 -19.66 -9.89
CA ALA A 124 13.72 -19.60 -8.96
C ALA A 124 14.79 -18.58 -9.41
N ARG A 125 15.13 -17.67 -8.51
CA ARG A 125 16.11 -16.60 -8.69
C ARG A 125 17.10 -16.64 -7.53
N ALA A 126 18.37 -16.43 -7.85
CA ALA A 126 19.40 -16.23 -6.83
C ALA A 126 19.12 -14.95 -6.04
N LEU A 127 19.31 -15.01 -4.74
CA LEU A 127 19.24 -13.87 -3.84
C LEU A 127 20.64 -13.44 -3.40
N GLN A 128 20.78 -12.19 -3.06
CA GLN A 128 21.96 -11.63 -2.40
C GLN A 128 21.66 -11.46 -0.92
N GLY A 129 22.62 -11.78 -0.05
CA GLY A 129 22.49 -11.55 1.38
C GLY A 129 22.61 -10.06 1.72
N ASN A 130 21.99 -9.66 2.83
CA ASN A 130 21.98 -8.28 3.32
C ASN A 130 21.59 -7.28 2.22
N SER A 131 20.50 -7.56 1.48
CA SER A 131 20.17 -6.83 0.26
C SER A 131 18.68 -6.88 -0.02
N HIS A 132 18.17 -5.84 -0.68
CA HIS A 132 16.86 -5.89 -1.33
C HIS A 132 16.98 -6.61 -2.68
N ASN A 133 16.15 -7.61 -2.88
CA ASN A 133 16.11 -8.41 -4.11
C ASN A 133 14.77 -8.17 -4.81
N ALA A 134 14.73 -7.14 -5.68
CA ALA A 134 13.53 -6.72 -6.37
C ALA A 134 13.36 -7.46 -7.71
N PHE A 135 12.14 -7.92 -7.99
CA PHE A 135 11.77 -8.63 -9.21
C PHE A 135 10.48 -8.05 -9.79
N ALA A 136 10.48 -7.76 -11.09
CA ALA A 136 9.26 -7.41 -11.82
C ALA A 136 8.41 -8.66 -12.04
N ILE A 137 7.09 -8.51 -11.91
CA ILE A 137 6.10 -9.56 -12.17
C ILE A 137 5.18 -9.10 -13.30
N ASP A 138 5.09 -9.91 -14.32
CA ASP A 138 4.17 -9.71 -15.44
C ASP A 138 2.96 -10.65 -15.28
N SER A 139 2.01 -10.24 -14.43
CA SER A 139 0.75 -10.96 -14.22
C SER A 139 -0.42 -9.99 -14.28
N ARG A 140 -1.47 -10.36 -15.00
CA ARG A 140 -2.72 -9.60 -15.07
C ARG A 140 -3.82 -10.16 -14.19
N GLU A 141 -3.53 -11.30 -13.57
CA GLU A 141 -4.46 -12.01 -12.69
C GLU A 141 -4.54 -11.34 -11.30
N THR A 142 -5.63 -11.60 -10.62
CA THR A 142 -5.80 -11.21 -9.21
C THR A 142 -5.38 -12.37 -8.32
N TRP A 143 -4.55 -12.07 -7.32
CA TRP A 143 -4.03 -13.03 -6.37
C TRP A 143 -4.35 -12.59 -4.93
N ASN A 144 -4.56 -13.53 -4.02
CA ASN A 144 -4.76 -13.24 -2.60
C ASN A 144 -3.96 -14.14 -1.66
N TYR A 145 -3.28 -15.17 -2.19
CA TYR A 145 -2.31 -15.98 -1.44
C TYR A 145 -1.03 -16.14 -2.25
N LEU A 146 0.11 -16.05 -1.54
CA LEU A 146 1.43 -16.32 -2.10
C LEU A 146 2.13 -17.40 -1.30
N ARG A 147 2.90 -18.23 -2.00
CA ARG A 147 3.84 -19.19 -1.42
C ARG A 147 5.24 -18.78 -1.81
N LEU A 148 6.01 -18.30 -0.83
CA LEU A 148 7.42 -18.02 -0.98
C LEU A 148 8.20 -19.30 -0.72
N ASN A 149 8.85 -19.83 -1.73
CA ASN A 149 9.73 -21.00 -1.63
C ASN A 149 11.15 -20.50 -1.53
N ILE A 150 11.93 -21.03 -0.56
CA ILE A 150 13.34 -20.69 -0.37
C ILE A 150 14.18 -21.98 -0.49
N TYR A 151 15.33 -21.87 -1.13
CA TYR A 151 16.13 -23.03 -1.52
C TYR A 151 17.56 -22.94 -0.96
N PRO A 152 18.01 -23.95 -0.12
CA PRO A 152 17.17 -24.97 0.51
C PRO A 152 16.48 -24.46 1.77
N ASP A 153 17.04 -23.48 2.46
CA ASP A 153 16.67 -22.90 3.74
C ASP A 153 17.20 -21.48 3.87
N GLY A 154 16.92 -20.82 4.97
CA GLY A 154 17.55 -19.55 5.33
C GLY A 154 16.58 -18.53 5.90
N GLY A 155 17.01 -17.25 5.87
CA GLY A 155 16.26 -16.13 6.40
C GLY A 155 15.86 -15.11 5.35
N VAL A 156 14.69 -14.52 5.57
CA VAL A 156 14.12 -13.41 4.80
C VAL A 156 13.61 -12.35 5.80
N ALA A 157 14.18 -11.16 5.72
CA ALA A 157 13.84 -10.06 6.62
C ALA A 157 12.42 -9.54 6.35
N ARG A 158 12.13 -9.23 5.08
CA ARG A 158 10.81 -8.74 4.64
C ARG A 158 10.44 -9.35 3.29
N PHE A 159 9.15 -9.56 3.11
CA PHE A 159 8.60 -9.91 1.81
C PHE A 159 7.54 -8.88 1.44
N ARG A 160 7.85 -8.03 0.46
CA ARG A 160 6.97 -6.99 -0.03
C ARG A 160 6.36 -7.39 -1.38
N VAL A 161 5.09 -7.09 -1.54
CA VAL A 161 4.30 -7.47 -2.72
C VAL A 161 3.68 -6.22 -3.30
N TYR A 162 4.35 -5.61 -4.25
CA TYR A 162 3.92 -4.36 -4.85
C TYR A 162 2.87 -4.57 -5.94
N GLY A 163 1.73 -3.93 -5.79
CA GLY A 163 0.63 -4.13 -6.73
C GLY A 163 -0.51 -3.12 -6.61
N GLN A 164 -1.60 -3.45 -7.28
CA GLN A 164 -2.85 -2.71 -7.28
C GLN A 164 -3.94 -3.56 -6.66
N VAL A 165 -4.65 -3.02 -5.67
CA VAL A 165 -5.82 -3.70 -5.09
C VAL A 165 -6.86 -3.97 -6.17
N ARG A 166 -7.38 -5.19 -6.18
CA ARG A 166 -8.48 -5.64 -7.03
C ARG A 166 -9.55 -6.25 -6.14
N GLN A 167 -10.57 -5.49 -5.89
CA GLN A 167 -11.74 -5.98 -5.15
C GLN A 167 -12.91 -6.15 -6.11
N ASP A 168 -13.62 -7.25 -5.95
CA ASP A 168 -14.86 -7.45 -6.68
C ASP A 168 -15.96 -6.58 -6.06
N LEU A 169 -16.24 -5.47 -6.70
CA LEU A 169 -17.30 -4.54 -6.31
C LEU A 169 -18.64 -4.88 -6.98
N SER A 170 -18.72 -5.93 -7.80
CA SER A 170 -19.93 -6.29 -8.56
C SER A 170 -21.12 -6.69 -7.68
N ALA A 171 -20.84 -7.15 -6.45
CA ALA A 171 -21.88 -7.50 -5.48
C ALA A 171 -22.47 -6.26 -4.75
N LEU A 172 -21.85 -5.05 -4.91
CA LEU A 172 -22.36 -3.84 -4.33
C LEU A 172 -23.52 -3.31 -5.20
N THR A 173 -24.69 -3.18 -4.59
CA THR A 173 -25.84 -2.57 -5.25
C THR A 173 -25.64 -1.06 -5.41
N GLU A 174 -26.25 -0.44 -6.43
CA GLU A 174 -26.19 0.99 -6.72
C GLU A 174 -26.60 1.92 -5.55
N HIS A 175 -27.11 1.36 -4.45
CA HIS A 175 -27.58 2.10 -3.28
C HIS A 175 -26.64 2.10 -2.09
N HIS A 176 -25.49 1.40 -2.17
CA HIS A 176 -24.54 1.40 -1.06
C HIS A 176 -23.58 2.58 -1.16
N GLU A 177 -23.53 3.38 -0.10
CA GLU A 177 -22.51 4.39 0.05
C GLU A 177 -21.16 3.70 0.29
N LEU A 178 -20.19 3.96 -0.60
CA LEU A 178 -18.86 3.37 -0.56
C LEU A 178 -17.82 4.48 -0.44
N ASP A 179 -16.76 4.29 0.35
CA ASP A 179 -15.58 5.16 0.29
C ASP A 179 -14.82 4.89 -1.02
N LEU A 180 -15.08 5.73 -2.02
CA LEU A 180 -14.51 5.61 -3.35
C LEU A 180 -13.00 5.93 -3.38
N ALA A 181 -12.50 6.68 -2.39
CA ALA A 181 -11.07 6.96 -2.28
C ALA A 181 -10.31 5.83 -1.59
N ALA A 182 -10.98 4.95 -0.83
CA ALA A 182 -10.33 3.93 -0.03
C ALA A 182 -9.45 2.99 -0.87
N MET A 183 -8.22 2.79 -0.41
CA MET A 183 -7.25 1.86 -1.02
C MET A 183 -7.82 0.44 -1.10
N LEU A 184 -8.51 -0.02 -0.06
CA LEU A 184 -9.13 -1.35 -0.02
C LEU A 184 -10.25 -1.53 -1.06
N ASN A 185 -10.86 -0.45 -1.53
CA ASN A 185 -11.89 -0.48 -2.57
C ASN A 185 -11.32 -0.31 -3.98
N GLY A 186 -10.00 -0.11 -4.10
CA GLY A 186 -9.29 0.10 -5.36
C GLY A 186 -8.96 1.57 -5.67
N GLY A 187 -9.18 2.49 -4.72
CA GLY A 187 -8.68 3.85 -4.77
C GLY A 187 -7.15 3.88 -4.84
N ARG A 188 -6.59 4.82 -5.59
CA ARG A 188 -5.14 4.93 -5.78
C ARG A 188 -4.69 6.38 -5.76
N ALA A 189 -3.71 6.68 -4.91
CA ALA A 189 -2.99 7.93 -4.95
C ALA A 189 -2.03 7.94 -6.14
N LEU A 190 -2.11 8.94 -7.01
CA LEU A 190 -1.38 8.96 -8.29
C LEU A 190 -0.11 9.81 -8.21
N CYS A 191 -0.24 11.05 -7.79
CA CYS A 191 0.87 12.00 -7.69
C CYS A 191 0.53 13.15 -6.75
N ALA A 192 1.57 13.86 -6.29
CA ALA A 192 1.46 15.04 -5.45
C ALA A 192 2.53 16.07 -5.80
N SER A 193 2.35 17.30 -5.34
CA SER A 193 3.35 18.36 -5.44
C SER A 193 4.61 18.07 -4.63
N ASP A 194 4.44 17.46 -3.46
CA ASP A 194 5.53 17.11 -2.53
C ASP A 194 5.12 15.91 -1.67
N MET A 195 6.09 15.06 -1.31
CA MET A 195 5.93 13.89 -0.43
C MET A 195 7.11 13.77 0.54
N HIS A 196 7.63 14.88 1.03
CA HIS A 196 8.90 14.89 1.76
C HIS A 196 8.87 14.10 3.07
N TYR A 197 7.81 14.26 3.87
CA TYR A 197 7.69 13.61 5.18
C TYR A 197 6.70 12.45 5.21
N GLY A 198 5.78 12.37 4.26
CA GLY A 198 4.78 11.31 4.21
C GLY A 198 4.29 11.02 2.79
N HIS A 199 4.12 9.75 2.48
CA HIS A 199 3.68 9.33 1.16
C HIS A 199 2.16 9.54 0.97
N ILE A 200 1.72 9.98 -0.22
CA ILE A 200 0.31 10.24 -0.53
C ILE A 200 -0.60 9.01 -0.38
N SER A 201 -0.08 7.80 -0.53
CA SER A 201 -0.88 6.58 -0.32
C SER A 201 -1.43 6.45 1.10
N ASN A 202 -0.81 7.12 2.08
CA ASN A 202 -1.30 7.16 3.45
C ASN A 202 -2.67 7.86 3.54
N LEU A 203 -2.95 8.85 2.67
CA LEU A 203 -4.24 9.55 2.64
C LEU A 203 -5.44 8.60 2.52
N ILE A 204 -5.28 7.52 1.79
CA ILE A 204 -6.35 6.57 1.45
C ILE A 204 -6.20 5.22 2.14
N ALA A 205 -5.22 5.10 3.05
CA ALA A 205 -4.99 3.89 3.84
C ALA A 205 -6.17 3.58 4.78
N PRO A 206 -6.39 2.30 5.15
CA PRO A 206 -7.45 1.91 6.07
C PRO A 206 -7.28 2.51 7.46
N GLY A 207 -8.41 2.66 8.15
CA GLY A 207 -8.43 3.16 9.53
C GLY A 207 -8.01 4.62 9.67
N ARG A 208 -7.97 5.08 10.90
CA ARG A 208 -7.43 6.39 11.27
C ARG A 208 -5.90 6.32 11.33
N GLY A 209 -5.20 7.42 11.07
CA GLY A 209 -3.75 7.49 11.22
C GLY A 209 -3.29 7.12 12.63
N ILE A 210 -2.16 6.43 12.76
CA ILE A 210 -1.60 5.99 14.05
C ILE A 210 -0.56 6.98 14.61
N ASN A 211 0.04 7.79 13.72
CA ASN A 211 0.99 8.87 14.03
C ASN A 211 1.11 9.80 12.81
N MET A 212 1.94 10.83 12.89
CA MET A 212 2.17 11.76 11.76
C MET A 212 2.78 11.06 10.53
N GLY A 213 3.69 10.11 10.73
CA GLY A 213 4.33 9.37 9.64
C GLY A 213 3.36 8.49 8.85
N ASP A 214 2.18 8.20 9.41
CA ASP A 214 1.09 7.49 8.72
C ASP A 214 0.09 8.45 8.04
N GLY A 215 0.51 9.66 7.75
CA GLY A 215 -0.21 10.66 6.96
C GLY A 215 0.58 11.11 5.74
N TRP A 216 0.01 12.00 4.96
CA TRP A 216 0.71 12.74 3.92
C TRP A 216 1.12 14.10 4.47
N GLU A 217 2.42 14.41 4.41
CA GLU A 217 2.97 15.67 4.89
C GLU A 217 4.00 16.21 3.92
N THR A 218 3.87 17.50 3.60
CA THR A 218 4.75 18.22 2.69
C THR A 218 5.78 19.06 3.45
N ARG A 219 6.83 19.47 2.75
CA ARG A 219 7.76 20.47 3.27
C ARG A 219 7.05 21.80 3.50
N ARG A 220 7.52 22.56 4.47
CA ARG A 220 7.06 23.92 4.64
C ARG A 220 7.37 24.75 3.38
N ARG A 221 6.31 25.24 2.76
CA ARG A 221 6.38 26.06 1.55
C ARG A 221 6.86 27.48 1.91
N ARG A 222 7.92 27.92 1.24
CA ARG A 222 8.49 29.27 1.40
C ARG A 222 8.26 30.13 0.16
N GLU A 223 7.58 29.61 -0.83
CA GLU A 223 7.24 30.23 -2.10
C GLU A 223 5.71 30.34 -2.25
N PRO A 224 5.21 31.30 -3.03
CA PRO A 224 3.79 31.37 -3.32
C PRO A 224 3.27 30.06 -3.93
N GLY A 225 2.04 29.69 -3.57
CA GLY A 225 1.39 28.50 -4.08
C GLY A 225 0.80 27.65 -2.97
N PHE A 226 0.47 26.41 -3.30
CA PHE A 226 -0.14 25.44 -2.39
C PHE A 226 0.27 24.03 -2.79
N ASP A 227 0.11 23.10 -1.86
CA ASP A 227 0.39 21.69 -2.12
C ASP A 227 -0.88 20.94 -2.48
N TRP A 228 -0.71 19.87 -3.25
CA TRP A 228 -1.83 19.10 -3.77
C TRP A 228 -1.49 17.62 -3.97
N ALA A 229 -2.52 16.78 -3.90
CA ALA A 229 -2.44 15.36 -4.21
C ALA A 229 -3.62 14.94 -5.09
N ILE A 230 -3.37 14.04 -6.05
CA ILE A 230 -4.37 13.49 -6.96
C ILE A 230 -4.63 12.04 -6.61
N ILE A 231 -5.91 11.71 -6.48
CA ILE A 231 -6.40 10.38 -6.15
C ILE A 231 -7.35 9.92 -7.25
N ARG A 232 -7.09 8.74 -7.82
CA ARG A 232 -8.04 8.00 -8.63
C ARG A 232 -8.98 7.26 -7.69
N LEU A 233 -10.27 7.38 -7.93
CA LEU A 233 -11.29 6.66 -7.17
C LEU A 233 -11.38 5.19 -7.58
N ALA A 234 -11.98 4.37 -6.74
CA ALA A 234 -12.22 2.94 -6.98
C ALA A 234 -13.03 2.66 -8.25
N GLY A 235 -13.84 3.62 -8.63
CA GLY A 235 -14.63 3.60 -9.86
C GLY A 235 -15.29 4.94 -10.10
N LEU A 236 -16.16 4.98 -11.09
CA LEU A 236 -16.96 6.15 -11.41
C LEU A 236 -18.09 6.30 -10.40
N GLY A 237 -18.22 7.44 -9.77
CA GLY A 237 -19.29 7.66 -8.78
C GLY A 237 -19.61 9.13 -8.53
N GLU A 238 -20.71 9.36 -7.84
CA GLU A 238 -21.12 10.66 -7.35
C GLU A 238 -20.81 10.75 -5.85
N ILE A 239 -20.03 11.76 -5.46
CA ILE A 239 -19.60 11.93 -4.07
C ILE A 239 -20.69 12.71 -3.32
N SER A 240 -21.15 12.12 -2.21
CA SER A 240 -22.18 12.68 -1.32
C SER A 240 -21.60 13.20 0.00
N ARG A 241 -20.40 12.73 0.41
CA ARG A 241 -19.77 13.09 1.68
C ARG A 241 -18.26 12.99 1.56
N LEU A 242 -17.55 13.98 2.08
CA LEU A 242 -16.09 13.96 2.21
C LEU A 242 -15.70 13.99 3.69
N VAL A 243 -14.62 13.27 4.02
CA VAL A 243 -13.96 13.35 5.32
C VAL A 243 -12.51 13.76 5.09
N LEU A 244 -12.05 14.78 5.81
CA LEU A 244 -10.64 15.19 5.90
C LEU A 244 -10.21 15.08 7.36
N ASP A 245 -9.16 14.34 7.64
CA ASP A 245 -8.65 14.11 9.01
C ASP A 245 -7.22 14.63 9.12
N THR A 246 -6.99 15.54 10.07
CA THR A 246 -5.68 16.06 10.44
C THR A 246 -5.12 15.38 11.68
N ALA A 247 -5.57 14.14 12.00
CA ALA A 247 -5.10 13.37 13.14
C ALA A 247 -3.58 13.40 13.27
N HIS A 248 -3.09 13.65 14.47
CA HIS A 248 -1.68 13.80 14.85
C HIS A 248 -0.96 15.07 14.35
N PHE A 249 -1.50 15.79 13.37
CA PHE A 249 -0.94 17.07 12.91
C PHE A 249 -1.38 18.21 13.81
N LYS A 250 -0.60 18.48 14.86
CA LYS A 250 -0.96 19.46 15.91
C LYS A 250 -0.45 20.88 15.63
N GLY A 251 0.69 21.01 14.96
CA GLY A 251 1.31 22.31 14.65
C GLY A 251 1.55 22.52 13.15
N ASN A 252 1.45 21.48 12.37
CA ASN A 252 1.77 21.41 10.93
C ASN A 252 0.56 20.96 10.09
N TYR A 253 -0.65 21.17 10.57
CA TYR A 253 -1.86 21.01 9.77
C TYR A 253 -2.03 22.18 8.78
N PRO A 254 -2.68 21.97 7.61
CA PRO A 254 -2.93 23.04 6.65
C PRO A 254 -3.89 24.09 7.19
N TYR A 255 -3.71 25.35 6.80
CA TYR A 255 -4.64 26.42 7.15
C TYR A 255 -6.02 26.19 6.56
N GLU A 256 -6.06 25.81 5.28
CA GLU A 256 -7.28 25.45 4.55
C GLU A 256 -7.04 24.26 3.63
N CYS A 257 -8.11 23.53 3.33
CA CYS A 257 -8.13 22.50 2.28
C CYS A 257 -9.32 22.74 1.33
N SER A 258 -9.15 22.36 0.07
CA SER A 258 -10.24 22.26 -0.92
C SER A 258 -10.12 20.97 -1.71
N VAL A 259 -11.22 20.52 -2.33
CA VAL A 259 -11.23 19.34 -3.18
C VAL A 259 -11.84 19.65 -4.53
N TYR A 260 -11.19 19.24 -5.58
CA TYR A 260 -11.66 19.31 -6.96
C TYR A 260 -11.89 17.91 -7.50
N GLY A 261 -12.80 17.77 -8.46
CA GLY A 261 -13.11 16.48 -9.06
C GLY A 261 -13.36 16.56 -10.55
N THR A 262 -13.18 15.42 -11.22
CA THR A 262 -13.46 15.29 -12.65
C THR A 262 -13.79 13.86 -13.06
N LEU A 263 -14.54 13.74 -14.14
CA LEU A 263 -14.61 12.51 -14.92
C LEU A 263 -13.44 12.51 -15.91
N TYR A 264 -12.38 11.78 -15.59
CA TYR A 264 -11.19 11.65 -16.44
C TYR A 264 -11.38 10.49 -17.42
N THR A 265 -11.64 10.82 -18.69
CA THR A 265 -12.02 9.83 -19.72
C THR A 265 -10.89 9.37 -20.61
N GLY A 266 -9.67 9.85 -20.40
CA GLY A 266 -8.51 9.41 -21.16
C GLY A 266 -7.38 10.42 -21.18
N GLY A 267 -6.20 9.94 -21.41
CA GLY A 267 -4.97 10.70 -21.43
C GLY A 267 -3.86 9.93 -20.72
N ASN A 268 -2.65 10.43 -20.82
CA ASN A 268 -1.52 9.89 -20.10
C ASN A 268 -1.60 10.36 -18.63
N GLU A 269 -1.49 9.46 -17.65
CA GLU A 269 -1.39 9.81 -16.23
C GLU A 269 -0.29 10.86 -15.96
N ASN A 270 0.74 10.95 -16.81
CA ASN A 270 1.77 11.98 -16.74
C ASN A 270 1.26 13.40 -16.99
N SER A 271 0.12 13.58 -17.67
CA SER A 271 -0.48 14.89 -17.93
C SER A 271 -1.57 15.29 -16.92
N ILE A 272 -1.94 14.37 -16.03
CA ILE A 272 -3.09 14.55 -15.13
C ILE A 272 -2.88 15.74 -14.18
N ALA A 273 -1.66 15.98 -13.72
CA ALA A 273 -1.32 17.07 -12.83
C ALA A 273 -1.65 18.44 -13.46
N ALA A 274 -1.25 18.65 -14.73
CA ALA A 274 -1.54 19.87 -15.46
C ALA A 274 -3.04 20.02 -15.75
N GLN A 275 -3.70 18.94 -16.14
CA GLN A 275 -5.15 18.95 -16.42
C GLN A 275 -5.98 19.20 -15.16
N SER A 276 -5.50 18.78 -13.99
CA SER A 276 -6.21 18.95 -12.73
C SER A 276 -6.43 20.42 -12.31
N LEU A 277 -5.72 21.34 -12.93
CA LEU A 277 -5.93 22.78 -12.73
C LEU A 277 -7.29 23.26 -13.25
N TYR A 278 -7.91 22.52 -14.15
CA TYR A 278 -9.18 22.85 -14.79
C TYR A 278 -10.36 21.99 -14.27
N TRP A 279 -10.14 21.19 -13.23
CA TRP A 279 -11.18 20.35 -12.65
C TRP A 279 -12.22 21.20 -11.90
N GLN A 280 -13.41 20.66 -11.74
CA GLN A 280 -14.50 21.33 -11.05
C GLN A 280 -14.30 21.29 -9.54
N GLU A 281 -14.62 22.39 -8.88
CA GLU A 281 -14.58 22.47 -7.43
C GLU A 281 -15.71 21.66 -6.82
N LEU A 282 -15.34 20.62 -6.05
CA LEU A 282 -16.26 19.75 -5.31
C LEU A 282 -16.46 20.28 -3.88
N LEU A 283 -15.38 20.62 -3.18
CA LEU A 283 -15.40 21.23 -1.85
C LEU A 283 -14.63 22.56 -1.93
N PRO A 284 -15.30 23.71 -1.69
CA PRO A 284 -14.63 25.00 -1.58
C PRO A 284 -13.61 24.99 -0.41
N PRO A 285 -12.68 25.97 -0.35
CA PRO A 285 -11.74 26.07 0.74
C PRO A 285 -12.42 26.04 2.13
N GLN A 286 -12.02 25.10 2.96
CA GLN A 286 -12.50 24.91 4.33
C GLN A 286 -11.35 25.09 5.30
N LYS A 287 -11.54 25.84 6.36
CA LYS A 287 -10.57 25.99 7.45
C LYS A 287 -10.35 24.68 8.18
N MET A 288 -9.10 24.34 8.37
CA MET A 288 -8.72 23.14 9.10
C MET A 288 -8.31 23.49 10.53
N ALA A 289 -8.27 22.50 11.40
CA ALA A 289 -7.80 22.59 12.76
C ALA A 289 -6.84 21.44 13.09
N ALA A 290 -6.12 21.58 14.18
CA ALA A 290 -5.17 20.57 14.65
C ALA A 290 -5.89 19.29 15.09
N ASP A 291 -5.37 18.12 14.73
CA ASP A 291 -5.79 16.80 15.26
C ASP A 291 -7.31 16.59 15.23
N THR A 292 -7.95 16.98 14.12
CA THR A 292 -9.42 17.04 13.98
C THR A 292 -9.89 16.32 12.74
N GLU A 293 -10.99 15.56 12.86
CA GLU A 293 -11.70 14.97 11.73
C GLU A 293 -12.87 15.87 11.32
N PHE A 294 -12.95 16.22 10.04
CA PHE A 294 -14.00 17.05 9.46
C PHE A 294 -14.83 16.19 8.51
N THR A 295 -16.14 16.38 8.57
CA THR A 295 -17.10 15.77 7.64
C THR A 295 -17.85 16.87 6.92
N PHE A 296 -17.85 16.83 5.58
CA PHE A 296 -18.50 17.79 4.70
C PHE A 296 -19.60 17.11 3.88
N VAL A 297 -20.79 17.65 3.92
CA VAL A 297 -21.98 17.17 3.19
C VAL A 297 -22.64 18.37 2.51
N GLU A 298 -23.06 19.36 3.30
CA GLU A 298 -23.78 20.53 2.80
C GLU A 298 -22.87 21.50 2.01
N GLU A 299 -21.56 21.47 2.28
CA GLU A 299 -20.57 22.30 1.60
C GLU A 299 -20.21 21.77 0.21
N LEU A 300 -20.60 20.53 -0.11
CA LEU A 300 -20.25 19.91 -1.39
C LEU A 300 -21.06 20.50 -2.53
N LYS A 301 -20.35 20.84 -3.62
CA LYS A 301 -20.97 21.20 -4.89
C LYS A 301 -21.35 19.95 -5.67
N LYS A 302 -22.52 19.97 -6.30
CA LYS A 302 -22.97 18.89 -7.18
C LYS A 302 -22.27 19.02 -8.54
N ILE A 303 -21.21 18.25 -8.73
CA ILE A 303 -20.43 18.23 -9.98
C ILE A 303 -20.68 16.97 -10.83
N GLY A 304 -21.62 16.11 -10.39
CA GLY A 304 -21.97 14.87 -11.07
C GLY A 304 -20.92 13.77 -10.86
N LEU A 305 -20.82 12.89 -11.85
CA LEU A 305 -19.94 11.73 -11.77
C LEU A 305 -18.46 12.11 -11.85
N VAL A 306 -17.66 11.58 -10.96
CA VAL A 306 -16.21 11.76 -10.93
C VAL A 306 -15.48 10.42 -10.88
N SER A 307 -14.30 10.37 -11.44
CA SER A 307 -13.36 9.24 -11.38
C SER A 307 -12.07 9.60 -10.66
N HIS A 308 -11.78 10.88 -10.52
CA HIS A 308 -10.59 11.43 -9.88
C HIS A 308 -10.92 12.63 -9.02
N ILE A 309 -10.21 12.78 -7.92
CA ILE A 309 -10.24 13.96 -7.06
C ILE A 309 -8.82 14.52 -6.86
N ARG A 310 -8.75 15.83 -6.62
CA ARG A 310 -7.53 16.53 -6.22
C ARG A 310 -7.77 17.24 -4.89
N LEU A 311 -7.04 16.84 -3.87
CA LEU A 311 -6.95 17.54 -2.60
C LEU A 311 -5.91 18.65 -2.72
N ASN A 312 -6.28 19.88 -2.37
CA ASN A 312 -5.35 20.99 -2.20
C ASN A 312 -5.21 21.33 -0.73
N MET A 313 -3.98 21.66 -0.31
CA MET A 313 -3.63 22.17 1.01
C MET A 313 -3.06 23.58 0.89
N TYR A 314 -3.52 24.50 1.69
CA TYR A 314 -3.07 25.89 1.66
C TYR A 314 -2.37 26.29 2.98
N PRO A 315 -1.11 26.77 2.93
CA PRO A 315 -0.19 26.68 1.80
C PRO A 315 0.48 25.30 1.72
N ASP A 316 0.66 24.62 2.85
CA ASP A 316 1.34 23.34 3.06
C ASP A 316 0.81 22.69 4.34
N GLY A 317 1.36 21.53 4.71
CA GLY A 317 1.06 20.88 5.99
C GLY A 317 0.93 19.37 5.88
N GLY A 318 0.14 18.81 6.80
CA GLY A 318 -0.13 17.38 6.86
C GLY A 318 -1.63 17.06 6.97
N VAL A 319 -2.06 16.06 6.22
CA VAL A 319 -3.39 15.46 6.28
C VAL A 319 -3.22 13.97 6.49
N SER A 320 -3.88 13.43 7.52
CA SER A 320 -3.79 12.03 7.88
C SER A 320 -4.58 11.16 6.91
N ARG A 321 -5.85 11.53 6.65
CA ARG A 321 -6.76 10.76 5.79
C ARG A 321 -7.68 11.67 4.97
N ILE A 322 -8.06 11.16 3.80
CA ILE A 322 -9.20 11.60 3.02
C ILE A 322 -10.13 10.42 2.77
N ARG A 323 -11.45 10.63 2.91
CA ARG A 323 -12.49 9.67 2.52
C ARG A 323 -13.46 10.38 1.58
N ALA A 324 -13.86 9.67 0.53
CA ALA A 324 -14.79 10.18 -0.46
C ALA A 324 -15.95 9.19 -0.62
N PHE A 325 -16.96 9.38 0.21
CA PHE A 325 -18.14 8.51 0.20
C PHE A 325 -19.10 8.91 -0.91
N GLY A 326 -19.60 7.92 -1.61
CA GLY A 326 -20.53 8.13 -2.70
C GLY A 326 -21.09 6.82 -3.25
N GLN A 327 -21.88 6.96 -4.30
CA GLN A 327 -22.49 5.83 -4.99
C GLN A 327 -21.65 5.47 -6.20
N LEU A 328 -21.22 4.19 -6.25
CA LEU A 328 -20.50 3.65 -7.41
C LEU A 328 -21.49 3.43 -8.56
N ARG A 329 -21.15 3.91 -9.76
CA ARG A 329 -21.84 3.58 -11.00
C ARG A 329 -21.27 2.27 -11.54
N VAL A 330 -22.01 1.20 -11.41
CA VAL A 330 -21.68 -0.08 -12.07
C VAL A 330 -21.95 0.11 -13.57
N GLN A 331 -20.95 -0.14 -14.41
CA GLN A 331 -21.07 -0.12 -15.89
C GLN A 331 -21.61 -1.45 -16.39
#